data_d96d5381610db9401cb63182de1425da
#
_entry.id   d96d5381610db9401cb63182de1425da
#
_cell.length_a   1.000
_cell.length_b   1.000
_cell.length_c   1.000
_cell.angle_alpha   90.00
_cell.angle_beta   90.00
_cell.angle_gamma   90.00
#
_symmetry.space_group_name_H-M   'P 1'
#
loop_
_entity.id
_entity.type
_entity.pdbx_description
1 polymer ?
#
loop_
_entity_poly.entity_id
_entity_poly.type
_entity_poly.pdbx_seq_one_letter_code
_entity_poly.pdbx_strand_id
1 'polypeptide(L)'
;MNGDYDRKFPQARALYAYMAAHPGKKLNFMGNEIAHFREWDEKREQDWNLLDFPKHREFAAYMQALNHLYLSEEALWNDYSGNGFEWVHAVSQNYPDTEHSCVFAWKRRSENGRQLLCVFQFADRADCVTLPLSEDEKPELVFDTDWTEFGGAAPKQDEVLTAQNGRAVTKMAAFSAKFFVVGKRDEAETEADEIKPEQKADTEVTADELITAEPIEKLSENSSVKLVDGAWFDRAVVYHIYPLGYCGAPQYNEGEKTQGSRILKVLDRIGHLKALGVNTIYFGPVFESLWHGYDTSDYYRTDSRLGSM
;
A
#
# COMPACT_ATOMS: atom_id res chain seq x y z
N MET A 1 5.23 15.74 -7.53
CA MET A 1 6.29 15.91 -6.51
C MET A 1 7.35 16.84 -7.04
N ASN A 2 7.79 17.77 -6.22
CA ASN A 2 8.75 18.80 -6.62
C ASN A 2 10.19 18.37 -6.31
N GLY A 3 11.14 18.95 -7.05
CA GLY A 3 12.58 18.73 -6.83
C GLY A 3 13.20 17.68 -7.73
N ASP A 4 14.44 17.39 -7.40
CA ASP A 4 15.26 16.38 -8.10
C ASP A 4 14.85 14.95 -7.77
N TYR A 5 15.56 14.00 -8.36
CA TYR A 5 15.33 12.57 -8.18
C TYR A 5 15.28 12.17 -6.69
N ASP A 6 16.25 12.64 -5.90
CA ASP A 6 16.41 12.22 -4.51
C ASP A 6 15.30 12.77 -3.61
N ARG A 7 14.82 13.98 -3.88
CA ARG A 7 13.78 14.65 -3.08
C ARG A 7 12.37 14.08 -3.31
N LYS A 8 12.14 13.35 -4.40
CA LYS A 8 10.82 12.80 -4.73
C LYS A 8 10.43 11.63 -3.84
N PHE A 9 11.40 10.79 -3.45
CA PHE A 9 11.11 9.59 -2.65
C PHE A 9 10.58 9.89 -1.24
N PRO A 10 11.21 10.78 -0.42
CA PRO A 10 10.64 11.12 0.87
C PRO A 10 9.23 11.74 0.76
N GLN A 11 8.98 12.59 -0.25
CA GLN A 11 7.64 13.12 -0.50
C GLN A 11 6.63 11.99 -0.80
N ALA A 12 7.03 11.00 -1.62
CA ALA A 12 6.20 9.85 -1.92
C ALA A 12 5.92 9.03 -0.65
N ARG A 13 6.95 8.71 0.14
CA ARG A 13 6.79 7.98 1.39
C ARG A 13 5.82 8.69 2.34
N ALA A 14 5.99 9.98 2.57
CA ALA A 14 5.09 10.75 3.43
C ALA A 14 3.64 10.73 2.91
N LEU A 15 3.43 10.86 1.59
CA LEU A 15 2.10 10.83 0.98
C LEU A 15 1.44 9.47 1.13
N TYR A 16 2.14 8.37 0.83
CA TYR A 16 1.57 7.02 0.96
C TYR A 16 1.31 6.64 2.42
N ALA A 17 2.18 7.07 3.36
CA ALA A 17 1.91 6.92 4.79
C ALA A 17 0.63 7.66 5.20
N TYR A 18 0.46 8.89 4.72
CA TYR A 18 -0.77 9.67 4.95
C TYR A 18 -2.00 8.91 4.42
N MET A 19 -1.95 8.44 3.18
CA MET A 19 -3.04 7.68 2.57
C MET A 19 -3.34 6.38 3.33
N ALA A 20 -2.31 5.67 3.80
CA ALA A 20 -2.48 4.44 4.57
C ALA A 20 -3.15 4.67 5.93
N ALA A 21 -2.81 5.76 6.62
CA ALA A 21 -3.33 6.08 7.94
C ALA A 21 -4.65 6.85 7.91
N HIS A 22 -4.99 7.52 6.81
CA HIS A 22 -6.27 8.21 6.67
C HIS A 22 -7.42 7.20 6.49
N PRO A 23 -8.62 7.43 7.05
CA PRO A 23 -9.79 6.57 6.80
C PRO A 23 -10.07 6.33 5.33
N GLY A 24 -10.51 5.13 4.99
CA GLY A 24 -10.85 4.69 3.63
C GLY A 24 -10.01 3.51 3.16
N LYS A 25 -10.52 2.76 2.19
CA LYS A 25 -9.86 1.58 1.65
C LYS A 25 -8.65 1.93 0.79
N LYS A 26 -7.64 1.04 0.78
CA LYS A 26 -6.36 1.30 0.12
C LYS A 26 -6.40 0.77 -1.31
N LEU A 27 -6.27 1.69 -2.26
CA LEU A 27 -6.18 1.40 -3.68
C LEU A 27 -4.83 1.88 -4.20
N ASN A 28 -4.02 0.96 -4.69
CA ASN A 28 -2.76 1.26 -5.35
C ASN A 28 -2.88 0.99 -6.86
N PHE A 29 -2.57 1.99 -7.67
CA PHE A 29 -2.50 1.80 -9.11
C PHE A 29 -1.14 1.19 -9.49
N MET A 30 -1.15 0.26 -10.43
CA MET A 30 0.03 -0.46 -10.91
C MET A 30 1.22 0.47 -11.19
N GLY A 31 2.40 0.11 -10.67
CA GLY A 31 3.65 0.88 -10.82
C GLY A 31 3.88 1.93 -9.75
N ASN A 32 2.88 2.31 -8.97
CA ASN A 32 3.08 3.24 -7.86
C ASN A 32 4.00 2.65 -6.80
N GLU A 33 3.92 1.35 -6.55
CA GLU A 33 4.73 0.64 -5.56
C GLU A 33 6.22 0.61 -5.88
N ILE A 34 6.59 0.84 -7.13
CA ILE A 34 7.98 0.96 -7.58
C ILE A 34 8.37 2.42 -7.86
N ALA A 35 7.57 3.38 -7.42
CA ALA A 35 7.76 4.81 -7.68
C ALA A 35 7.98 5.14 -9.17
N HIS A 36 7.11 4.66 -10.02
CA HIS A 36 7.17 4.85 -11.46
C HIS A 36 7.23 6.34 -11.82
N PHE A 37 8.21 6.77 -12.61
CA PHE A 37 8.44 8.19 -12.85
C PHE A 37 7.67 8.78 -14.02
N ARG A 38 7.42 7.97 -15.04
CA ARG A 38 6.59 8.47 -16.13
C ARG A 38 5.13 8.47 -15.72
N GLU A 39 4.40 9.38 -16.28
CA GLU A 39 2.95 9.34 -16.21
C GLU A 39 2.41 8.03 -16.81
N TRP A 40 1.29 7.56 -16.29
CA TRP A 40 0.64 6.37 -16.81
C TRP A 40 0.43 6.48 -18.33
N ASP A 41 0.74 5.40 -19.03
CA ASP A 41 0.62 5.31 -20.48
C ASP A 41 -0.04 3.97 -20.83
N GLU A 42 -1.23 4.03 -21.38
CA GLU A 42 -2.03 2.86 -21.75
C GLU A 42 -1.37 1.96 -22.81
N LYS A 43 -0.36 2.49 -23.53
CA LYS A 43 0.30 1.83 -24.65
C LYS A 43 1.53 1.03 -24.22
N ARG A 44 1.90 1.07 -22.95
CA ARG A 44 3.16 0.53 -22.47
C ARG A 44 2.99 -0.34 -21.24
N GLU A 45 3.82 -1.37 -21.19
CA GLU A 45 3.98 -2.19 -19.99
C GLU A 45 4.62 -1.40 -18.85
N GLN A 46 4.61 -1.98 -17.65
CA GLN A 46 5.30 -1.44 -16.49
C GLN A 46 6.81 -1.46 -16.66
N ASP A 47 7.48 -0.41 -16.19
CA ASP A 47 8.94 -0.30 -16.24
C ASP A 47 9.57 -1.09 -15.06
N TRP A 48 9.41 -2.41 -15.04
CA TRP A 48 9.94 -3.28 -13.98
C TRP A 48 11.44 -3.17 -13.77
N ASN A 49 12.20 -2.75 -14.79
CA ASN A 49 13.62 -2.47 -14.70
C ASN A 49 13.96 -1.36 -13.70
N LEU A 50 12.99 -0.57 -13.25
CA LEU A 50 13.19 0.40 -12.16
C LEU A 50 13.64 -0.29 -10.88
N LEU A 51 13.25 -1.54 -10.64
CA LEU A 51 13.71 -2.31 -9.49
C LEU A 51 15.22 -2.64 -9.53
N ASP A 52 15.91 -2.43 -10.64
CA ASP A 52 17.37 -2.54 -10.71
C ASP A 52 18.08 -1.36 -10.01
N PHE A 53 17.35 -0.27 -9.74
CA PHE A 53 17.89 0.92 -9.08
C PHE A 53 17.61 0.90 -7.57
N PRO A 54 18.61 1.19 -6.71
CA PRO A 54 18.48 1.08 -5.25
C PRO A 54 17.26 1.83 -4.68
N LYS A 55 17.06 3.09 -5.05
CA LYS A 55 15.96 3.91 -4.50
C LYS A 55 14.56 3.35 -4.82
N HIS A 56 14.39 2.75 -5.98
CA HIS A 56 13.12 2.12 -6.36
C HIS A 56 12.89 0.81 -5.58
N ARG A 57 13.96 0.01 -5.33
CA ARG A 57 13.87 -1.17 -4.45
C ARG A 57 13.56 -0.79 -3.01
N GLU A 58 14.23 0.23 -2.48
CA GLU A 58 13.99 0.77 -1.14
C GLU A 58 12.55 1.28 -1.00
N PHE A 59 12.04 1.95 -2.04
CA PHE A 59 10.65 2.40 -2.07
C PHE A 59 9.67 1.23 -2.15
N ALA A 60 9.97 0.20 -2.94
CA ALA A 60 9.14 -1.01 -2.99
C ALA A 60 9.12 -1.74 -1.64
N ALA A 61 10.26 -1.83 -0.95
CA ALA A 61 10.35 -2.35 0.42
C ALA A 61 9.51 -1.52 1.40
N TYR A 62 9.55 -0.19 1.27
CA TYR A 62 8.70 0.71 2.04
C TYR A 62 7.21 0.42 1.81
N MET A 63 6.77 0.33 0.55
CA MET A 63 5.36 0.06 0.22
C MET A 63 4.91 -1.31 0.74
N GLN A 64 5.78 -2.31 0.67
CA GLN A 64 5.54 -3.63 1.26
C GLN A 64 5.34 -3.52 2.78
N ALA A 65 6.25 -2.89 3.49
CA ALA A 65 6.18 -2.72 4.94
C ALA A 65 4.94 -1.93 5.37
N LEU A 66 4.59 -0.87 4.63
CA LEU A 66 3.40 -0.06 4.89
C LEU A 66 2.09 -0.85 4.71
N ASN A 67 1.99 -1.67 3.67
CA ASN A 67 0.81 -2.51 3.43
C ASN A 67 0.70 -3.60 4.51
N HIS A 68 1.81 -4.22 4.91
CA HIS A 68 1.81 -5.21 6.00
C HIS A 68 1.41 -4.57 7.33
N LEU A 69 1.91 -3.37 7.63
CA LEU A 69 1.45 -2.61 8.80
C LEU A 69 -0.06 -2.35 8.73
N TYR A 70 -0.57 -1.91 7.58
CA TYR A 70 -2.01 -1.71 7.39
C TYR A 70 -2.82 -2.98 7.65
N LEU A 71 -2.35 -4.13 7.17
CA LEU A 71 -3.04 -5.41 7.35
C LEU A 71 -3.02 -5.90 8.81
N SER A 72 -1.92 -5.63 9.55
CA SER A 72 -1.74 -6.08 10.94
C SER A 72 -2.40 -5.14 11.95
N GLU A 73 -2.61 -3.85 11.61
CA GLU A 73 -3.14 -2.86 12.54
C GLU A 73 -4.62 -2.58 12.27
N GLU A 74 -5.51 -3.21 13.05
CA GLU A 74 -6.96 -3.00 12.95
C GLU A 74 -7.34 -1.52 13.00
N ALA A 75 -6.64 -0.73 13.80
CA ALA A 75 -6.87 0.70 13.90
C ALA A 75 -6.77 1.44 12.55
N LEU A 76 -6.00 0.92 11.58
CA LEU A 76 -5.84 1.55 10.25
C LEU A 76 -7.00 1.25 9.29
N TRP A 77 -7.67 0.09 9.44
CA TRP A 77 -8.75 -0.32 8.54
C TRP A 77 -10.14 -0.34 9.17
N ASN A 78 -10.24 -0.05 10.47
CA ASN A 78 -11.53 0.18 11.13
C ASN A 78 -12.08 1.56 10.74
N ASP A 79 -12.85 1.63 9.66
CA ASP A 79 -13.40 2.87 9.12
C ASP A 79 -14.86 3.11 9.53
N TYR A 80 -15.50 2.13 10.18
CA TYR A 80 -16.93 2.15 10.49
C TYR A 80 -17.25 2.64 11.90
N SER A 81 -16.26 2.62 12.79
CA SER A 81 -16.41 3.13 14.15
C SER A 81 -16.44 4.65 14.15
N GLY A 82 -17.49 5.25 14.68
CA GLY A 82 -17.58 6.72 14.85
C GLY A 82 -16.44 7.33 15.68
N ASN A 83 -15.72 6.50 16.45
CA ASN A 83 -14.57 6.90 17.27
C ASN A 83 -13.23 6.43 16.68
N GLY A 84 -13.22 5.84 15.48
CA GLY A 84 -12.02 5.27 14.83
C GLY A 84 -10.98 6.31 14.40
N PHE A 85 -11.33 7.58 14.34
CA PHE A 85 -10.47 8.68 13.91
C PHE A 85 -10.63 9.92 14.80
N GLU A 86 -9.51 10.50 15.22
CA GLU A 86 -9.51 11.74 16.03
C GLU A 86 -8.30 12.58 15.67
N TRP A 87 -8.53 13.84 15.28
CA TRP A 87 -7.45 14.81 15.09
C TRP A 87 -6.71 15.10 16.39
N VAL A 88 -5.38 15.15 16.31
CA VAL A 88 -4.49 15.54 17.39
C VAL A 88 -3.86 16.89 17.05
N HIS A 89 -3.91 17.83 17.97
CA HIS A 89 -3.29 19.13 17.75
C HIS A 89 -1.76 19.04 17.86
N ALA A 90 -1.12 18.94 16.71
CA ALA A 90 0.34 18.90 16.58
C ALA A 90 0.90 20.31 16.35
N VAL A 91 1.95 20.68 17.07
CA VAL A 91 2.58 22.00 16.96
C VAL A 91 4.00 21.87 16.44
N SER A 92 4.26 22.47 15.30
CA SER A 92 5.58 22.64 14.71
C SER A 92 6.41 23.62 15.54
N GLN A 93 7.66 23.28 15.85
CA GLN A 93 8.56 24.26 16.50
C GLN A 93 9.07 25.31 15.51
N ASN A 94 9.21 24.96 14.23
CA ASN A 94 9.59 25.91 13.19
C ASN A 94 8.47 26.90 12.83
N TYR A 95 7.22 26.42 12.90
CA TYR A 95 6.03 27.19 12.57
C TYR A 95 4.95 26.96 13.64
N PRO A 96 5.05 27.65 14.78
CA PRO A 96 4.12 27.46 15.90
C PRO A 96 2.70 27.95 15.60
N ASP A 97 2.53 28.78 14.57
CA ASP A 97 1.22 29.14 14.06
C ASP A 97 0.67 28.04 13.16
N THR A 98 -0.64 27.86 13.18
CA THR A 98 -1.30 26.81 12.38
C THR A 98 -1.40 27.14 10.90
N GLU A 99 -1.24 28.40 10.51
CA GLU A 99 -1.43 28.86 9.14
C GLU A 99 -0.29 28.40 8.22
N HIS A 100 0.94 28.34 8.74
CA HIS A 100 2.13 27.93 7.97
C HIS A 100 2.63 26.53 8.35
N SER A 101 1.96 25.86 9.27
CA SER A 101 2.34 24.52 9.71
C SER A 101 2.04 23.49 8.63
N CYS A 102 3.04 22.65 8.35
CA CYS A 102 2.91 21.47 7.47
C CYS A 102 2.87 20.17 8.28
N VAL A 103 2.54 20.26 9.57
CA VAL A 103 2.48 19.11 10.49
C VAL A 103 1.03 18.72 10.72
N PHE A 104 0.75 17.43 10.62
CA PHE A 104 -0.55 16.86 10.90
C PHE A 104 -0.41 15.67 11.83
N ALA A 105 -1.37 15.49 12.73
CA ALA A 105 -1.43 14.30 13.56
C ALA A 105 -2.86 13.88 13.84
N TRP A 106 -3.08 12.59 14.00
CA TRP A 106 -4.34 12.01 14.43
C TRP A 106 -4.13 10.68 15.13
N LYS A 107 -5.13 10.26 15.88
CA LYS A 107 -5.23 8.90 16.43
C LYS A 107 -6.19 8.06 15.57
N ARG A 108 -5.80 6.84 15.29
CA ARG A 108 -6.66 5.76 14.78
C ARG A 108 -6.96 4.82 15.93
N ARG A 109 -8.17 4.27 15.98
CA ARG A 109 -8.58 3.35 17.04
C ARG A 109 -9.25 2.12 16.45
N SER A 110 -8.89 0.97 17.01
CA SER A 110 -9.58 -0.30 16.77
C SER A 110 -10.74 -0.50 17.75
N GLU A 111 -11.59 -1.47 17.47
CA GLU A 111 -12.71 -1.82 18.36
C GLU A 111 -12.22 -2.41 19.68
N ASN A 112 -11.10 -3.13 19.68
CA ASN A 112 -10.49 -3.69 20.89
C ASN A 112 -9.76 -2.64 21.76
N GLY A 113 -9.81 -1.35 21.39
CA GLY A 113 -9.23 -0.25 22.15
C GLY A 113 -7.76 0.06 21.84
N ARG A 114 -7.09 -0.71 20.96
CA ARG A 114 -5.75 -0.38 20.49
C ARG A 114 -5.77 0.93 19.71
N GLN A 115 -4.77 1.78 19.93
CA GLN A 115 -4.68 3.08 19.28
C GLN A 115 -3.34 3.25 18.59
N LEU A 116 -3.39 3.90 17.43
CA LEU A 116 -2.22 4.29 16.65
C LEU A 116 -2.18 5.82 16.54
N LEU A 117 -1.15 6.45 17.06
CA LEU A 117 -0.86 7.87 16.87
C LEU A 117 -0.01 8.03 15.62
N CYS A 118 -0.56 8.72 14.60
CA CYS A 118 0.09 8.98 13.33
C CYS A 118 0.49 10.45 13.24
N VAL A 119 1.77 10.72 12.94
CA VAL A 119 2.34 12.08 12.88
C VAL A 119 3.00 12.27 11.53
N PHE A 120 2.74 13.40 10.87
CA PHE A 120 3.19 13.71 9.51
C PHE A 120 3.86 15.07 9.45
N GLN A 121 4.94 15.15 8.67
CA GLN A 121 5.65 16.37 8.33
C GLN A 121 5.77 16.47 6.80
N PHE A 122 5.16 17.51 6.22
CA PHE A 122 5.18 17.76 4.77
C PHE A 122 6.06 18.94 4.35
N ALA A 123 6.82 19.53 5.28
CA ALA A 123 7.81 20.54 4.94
C ALA A 123 9.13 19.91 4.47
N ASP A 124 9.91 20.68 3.72
CA ASP A 124 11.19 20.30 3.15
C ASP A 124 12.37 20.40 4.14
N ARG A 125 12.09 20.48 5.42
CA ARG A 125 13.06 20.56 6.52
C ARG A 125 12.63 19.71 7.69
N ALA A 126 13.61 19.27 8.47
CA ALA A 126 13.35 18.61 9.74
C ALA A 126 12.67 19.56 10.75
N ASP A 127 11.88 19.00 11.64
CA ASP A 127 11.16 19.72 12.68
C ASP A 127 11.13 18.92 13.99
N CYS A 128 10.86 19.62 15.09
CA CYS A 128 10.44 19.01 16.33
C CYS A 128 8.95 19.28 16.51
N VAL A 129 8.18 18.23 16.62
CA VAL A 129 6.72 18.28 16.71
C VAL A 129 6.28 18.03 18.13
N THR A 130 5.56 18.99 18.71
CA THR A 130 4.95 18.87 20.04
C THR A 130 3.53 18.35 19.91
N LEU A 131 3.21 17.32 20.68
CA LEU A 131 1.91 16.63 20.71
C LEU A 131 1.33 16.68 22.14
N PRO A 132 0.02 16.85 22.31
CA PRO A 132 -0.62 16.60 23.58
C PRO A 132 -0.54 15.10 23.89
N LEU A 133 -0.11 14.76 25.10
CA LEU A 133 0.04 13.37 25.53
C LEU A 133 -0.15 13.31 27.06
N SER A 134 -0.95 12.35 27.53
CA SER A 134 -1.09 12.08 28.96
C SER A 134 0.18 11.42 29.52
N GLU A 135 0.48 11.65 30.80
CA GLU A 135 1.71 11.12 31.42
C GLU A 135 1.69 9.59 31.59
N ASP A 136 0.53 8.98 31.59
CA ASP A 136 0.29 7.55 31.61
C ASP A 136 0.38 6.89 30.22
N GLU A 137 0.26 7.65 29.15
CA GLU A 137 0.46 7.17 27.79
C GLU A 137 1.97 7.12 27.46
N LYS A 138 2.41 5.99 26.89
CA LYS A 138 3.79 5.80 26.41
C LYS A 138 3.77 5.23 24.99
N PRO A 139 3.46 6.05 24.00
CA PRO A 139 3.42 5.61 22.61
C PRO A 139 4.79 5.08 22.16
N GLU A 140 4.81 3.89 21.58
CA GLU A 140 6.00 3.21 21.06
C GLU A 140 6.02 3.29 19.54
N LEU A 141 7.18 3.68 18.97
CA LEU A 141 7.36 3.79 17.53
C LEU A 141 7.30 2.40 16.88
N VAL A 142 6.40 2.24 15.92
CA VAL A 142 6.26 1.00 15.13
C VAL A 142 6.60 1.21 13.66
N PHE A 143 6.59 2.46 13.17
CA PHE A 143 6.90 2.76 11.79
C PHE A 143 7.43 4.18 11.62
N ASP A 144 8.55 4.31 10.90
CA ASP A 144 9.10 5.61 10.48
C ASP A 144 9.46 5.54 8.98
N THR A 145 8.90 6.44 8.21
CA THR A 145 9.16 6.52 6.77
C THR A 145 10.58 6.92 6.41
N ASP A 146 11.35 7.42 7.40
CA ASP A 146 12.76 7.83 7.22
C ASP A 146 13.76 6.73 7.62
N TRP A 147 13.32 5.50 7.90
CA TRP A 147 14.26 4.41 8.16
C TRP A 147 15.14 4.11 6.94
N THR A 148 16.41 3.77 7.22
CA THR A 148 17.43 3.48 6.19
C THR A 148 17.02 2.32 5.27
N GLU A 149 16.28 1.35 5.77
CA GLU A 149 15.75 0.24 4.96
C GLU A 149 14.78 0.69 3.86
N PHE A 150 14.22 1.90 3.98
CA PHE A 150 13.33 2.55 3.02
C PHE A 150 14.02 3.65 2.20
N GLY A 151 15.35 3.75 2.31
CA GLY A 151 16.13 4.81 1.66
C GLY A 151 16.04 6.16 2.38
N GLY A 152 15.69 6.16 3.66
CA GLY A 152 15.76 7.30 4.56
C GLY A 152 17.12 7.45 5.23
N ALA A 153 17.23 8.35 6.21
CA ALA A 153 18.46 8.65 6.91
C ALA A 153 18.51 8.10 8.35
N ALA A 154 17.36 7.75 8.93
CA ALA A 154 17.26 7.30 10.32
C ALA A 154 17.50 5.78 10.43
N PRO A 155 18.38 5.31 11.33
CA PRO A 155 18.45 3.89 11.62
C PRO A 155 17.15 3.43 12.30
N LYS A 156 16.74 2.18 12.07
CA LYS A 156 15.63 1.58 12.81
C LYS A 156 16.02 1.45 14.27
N GLN A 157 15.29 2.14 15.12
CA GLN A 157 15.51 2.16 16.56
C GLN A 157 14.19 2.33 17.30
N ASP A 158 14.16 1.85 18.53
CA ASP A 158 13.03 2.05 19.41
C ASP A 158 12.94 3.53 19.84
N GLU A 159 11.75 4.10 19.75
CA GLU A 159 11.43 5.43 20.25
C GLU A 159 10.14 5.32 21.07
N VAL A 160 10.21 5.78 22.31
CA VAL A 160 9.03 5.86 23.19
C VAL A 160 8.78 7.33 23.52
N LEU A 161 7.59 7.81 23.21
CA LEU A 161 7.19 9.18 23.57
C LEU A 161 6.91 9.23 25.08
N THR A 162 7.53 10.19 25.75
CA THR A 162 7.30 10.46 27.17
C THR A 162 6.72 11.86 27.35
N ALA A 163 5.59 11.93 28.03
CA ALA A 163 4.97 13.21 28.33
C ALA A 163 5.69 13.95 29.47
N GLN A 164 5.78 15.25 29.31
CA GLN A 164 6.18 16.19 30.36
C GLN A 164 5.18 17.36 30.37
N ASN A 165 4.52 17.57 31.47
CA ASN A 165 3.47 18.60 31.59
C ASN A 165 2.37 18.48 30.52
N GLY A 166 1.90 17.24 30.25
CA GLY A 166 0.85 16.95 29.29
C GLY A 166 1.26 17.05 27.82
N ARG A 167 2.56 17.05 27.49
CA ARG A 167 3.10 17.18 26.13
C ARG A 167 4.27 16.24 25.90
N ALA A 168 4.39 15.73 24.69
CA ALA A 168 5.57 15.01 24.22
C ALA A 168 6.12 15.68 22.96
N VAL A 169 7.40 15.42 22.66
CA VAL A 169 8.09 15.96 21.48
C VAL A 169 8.69 14.80 20.70
N THR A 170 8.46 14.76 19.39
CA THR A 170 9.17 13.86 18.47
C THR A 170 9.90 14.66 17.40
N LYS A 171 11.05 14.15 16.97
CA LYS A 171 11.81 14.71 15.85
C LYS A 171 11.31 14.10 14.55
N MET A 172 10.99 14.94 13.58
CA MET A 172 10.54 14.55 12.27
C MET A 172 11.56 14.97 11.22
N ALA A 173 11.89 14.06 10.30
CA ALA A 173 12.66 14.42 9.10
C ALA A 173 11.81 15.24 8.12
N ALA A 174 12.43 15.86 7.13
CA ALA A 174 11.73 16.48 6.03
C ALA A 174 10.89 15.42 5.27
N PHE A 175 9.63 15.73 4.97
CA PHE A 175 8.72 14.81 4.28
C PHE A 175 8.70 13.41 4.90
N SER A 176 8.33 13.32 6.17
CA SER A 176 8.31 12.07 6.91
C SER A 176 6.99 11.84 7.64
N ALA A 177 6.77 10.59 8.03
CA ALA A 177 5.70 10.19 8.91
C ALA A 177 6.20 9.18 9.93
N LYS A 178 5.65 9.24 11.15
CA LYS A 178 5.89 8.29 12.25
C LYS A 178 4.58 7.76 12.78
N PHE A 179 4.51 6.46 13.04
CA PHE A 179 3.36 5.82 13.67
C PHE A 179 3.79 5.21 15.01
N PHE A 180 3.02 5.52 16.04
CA PHE A 180 3.26 5.06 17.40
C PHE A 180 2.04 4.30 17.91
N VAL A 181 2.25 3.14 18.48
CA VAL A 181 1.20 2.38 19.18
C VAL A 181 1.03 2.95 20.58
N VAL A 182 -0.22 3.29 20.94
CA VAL A 182 -0.61 3.77 22.26
C VAL A 182 -1.31 2.63 23.00
N GLY A 183 -0.75 2.19 24.10
CA GLY A 183 -1.24 1.07 24.89
C GLY A 183 -0.38 -0.20 24.74
N LYS A 184 -0.59 -1.19 25.61
CA LYS A 184 0.20 -2.44 25.59
C LYS A 184 -0.06 -3.22 24.29
N ARG A 185 1.00 -3.69 23.67
CA ARG A 185 0.95 -4.71 22.63
C ARG A 185 0.49 -6.01 23.30
N ASP A 186 -0.55 -6.66 22.78
CA ASP A 186 -0.96 -7.98 23.29
C ASP A 186 0.14 -8.99 22.97
N GLU A 187 0.54 -9.79 23.96
CA GLU A 187 1.62 -10.78 23.84
C GLU A 187 1.39 -11.81 22.72
N ALA A 188 0.13 -12.01 22.30
CA ALA A 188 -0.24 -12.91 21.19
C ALA A 188 0.17 -12.39 19.80
N GLU A 189 0.44 -11.08 19.64
CA GLU A 189 0.85 -10.50 18.36
C GLU A 189 2.36 -10.56 18.11
N THR A 190 3.16 -10.80 19.15
CA THR A 190 4.63 -10.96 19.05
C THR A 190 5.03 -12.22 18.27
N GLU A 191 4.19 -13.27 18.26
CA GLU A 191 4.46 -14.48 17.49
C GLU A 191 4.16 -14.32 15.97
N ALA A 192 3.30 -13.39 15.60
CA ALA A 192 2.98 -13.13 14.19
C ALA A 192 4.07 -12.29 13.47
N ASP A 193 4.83 -11.48 14.21
CA ASP A 193 5.94 -10.68 13.67
C ASP A 193 7.23 -11.50 13.40
N GLU A 194 7.31 -12.73 13.92
CA GLU A 194 8.42 -13.66 13.66
C GLU A 194 8.22 -14.55 12.43
N ILE A 195 7.29 -14.25 11.55
CA ILE A 195 7.26 -14.86 10.22
C ILE A 195 8.50 -14.34 9.46
N LYS A 196 9.63 -14.98 9.75
CA LYS A 196 10.82 -14.88 8.91
C LYS A 196 10.39 -15.18 7.49
N PRO A 197 10.74 -14.33 6.51
CA PRO A 197 10.58 -14.72 5.12
C PRO A 197 11.36 -16.02 4.95
N GLU A 198 10.66 -17.14 4.85
CA GLU A 198 11.30 -18.35 4.36
C GLU A 198 11.86 -17.99 2.99
N GLN A 199 13.20 -17.91 2.94
CA GLN A 199 13.95 -18.02 1.71
C GLN A 199 13.70 -19.41 1.15
N LYS A 200 12.53 -19.64 0.59
CA LYS A 200 12.33 -20.70 -0.39
C LYS A 200 12.60 -20.08 -1.74
N ALA A 201 13.68 -20.61 -2.31
CA ALA A 201 14.07 -20.43 -3.68
C ALA A 201 12.85 -20.33 -4.59
N ASP A 202 12.94 -19.41 -5.56
CA ASP A 202 12.11 -19.34 -6.74
C ASP A 202 11.84 -20.75 -7.31
N THR A 203 10.76 -21.34 -6.88
CA THR A 203 10.13 -22.38 -7.65
C THR A 203 9.27 -21.62 -8.64
N GLU A 204 9.75 -21.43 -9.83
CA GLU A 204 8.94 -21.04 -10.98
C GLU A 204 7.75 -21.99 -11.01
N VAL A 205 6.60 -21.53 -10.56
CA VAL A 205 5.33 -22.21 -10.80
C VAL A 205 5.06 -21.98 -12.28
N THR A 206 5.32 -22.99 -13.08
CA THR A 206 5.13 -22.90 -14.53
C THR A 206 3.64 -22.76 -14.84
N ALA A 207 3.31 -22.05 -15.92
CA ALA A 207 1.94 -21.88 -16.38
C ALA A 207 1.22 -23.24 -16.54
N ASP A 208 1.93 -24.31 -16.83
CA ASP A 208 1.41 -25.67 -16.97
C ASP A 208 0.93 -26.28 -15.62
N GLU A 209 1.52 -25.93 -14.48
CA GLU A 209 1.06 -26.39 -13.16
C GLU A 209 -0.23 -25.69 -12.71
N LEU A 210 -0.51 -24.49 -13.22
CA LEU A 210 -1.77 -23.77 -12.97
C LEU A 210 -2.89 -24.22 -13.93
N ILE A 211 -2.54 -24.74 -15.11
CA ILE A 211 -3.50 -25.24 -16.12
C ILE A 211 -4.00 -26.66 -15.78
N THR A 212 -3.32 -27.40 -14.92
CA THR A 212 -3.79 -28.68 -14.38
C THR A 212 -4.83 -28.54 -13.26
N ALA A 213 -5.18 -27.31 -12.87
CA ALA A 213 -6.38 -27.07 -12.07
C ALA A 213 -7.61 -27.56 -12.88
N GLU A 214 -8.42 -28.41 -12.27
CA GLU A 214 -9.60 -29.05 -12.85
C GLU A 214 -10.48 -28.06 -13.65
N PRO A 215 -11.11 -28.49 -14.74
CA PRO A 215 -11.95 -27.61 -15.55
C PRO A 215 -13.00 -26.89 -14.69
N ILE A 216 -13.24 -25.61 -14.99
CA ILE A 216 -14.17 -24.73 -14.28
C ILE A 216 -15.57 -25.35 -14.11
N GLU A 217 -15.99 -26.25 -15.00
CA GLU A 217 -17.24 -27.00 -14.89
C GLU A 217 -17.34 -27.90 -13.66
N LYS A 218 -16.20 -28.39 -13.13
CA LYS A 218 -16.20 -29.18 -11.87
C LYS A 218 -16.14 -28.30 -10.62
N LEU A 219 -15.74 -27.04 -10.75
CA LEU A 219 -15.78 -26.06 -9.66
C LEU A 219 -17.21 -25.58 -9.35
N SER A 220 -18.15 -25.70 -10.29
CA SER A 220 -19.53 -25.27 -10.12
C SER A 220 -20.39 -26.22 -9.27
N GLU A 221 -20.03 -27.50 -9.18
CA GLU A 221 -20.84 -28.50 -8.45
C GLU A 221 -20.44 -28.69 -6.97
N ASN A 222 -19.24 -28.25 -6.55
CA ASN A 222 -18.73 -28.45 -5.18
C ASN A 222 -18.18 -27.21 -4.50
N SER A 223 -18.18 -26.07 -5.14
CA SER A 223 -17.92 -24.82 -4.51
C SER A 223 -19.24 -24.28 -3.93
N SER A 224 -19.56 -24.64 -2.70
CA SER A 224 -20.15 -23.65 -1.83
C SER A 224 -19.18 -22.46 -1.91
N VAL A 225 -19.44 -21.48 -2.77
CA VAL A 225 -18.86 -20.15 -2.66
C VAL A 225 -19.20 -19.77 -1.23
N LYS A 226 -18.29 -20.01 -0.30
CA LYS A 226 -18.34 -19.35 0.98
C LYS A 226 -18.36 -17.88 0.58
N LEU A 227 -19.52 -17.26 0.69
CA LEU A 227 -19.62 -15.81 0.73
C LEU A 227 -18.57 -15.45 1.76
N VAL A 228 -17.44 -14.94 1.30
CA VAL A 228 -16.37 -14.49 2.15
C VAL A 228 -17.06 -13.50 3.06
N ASP A 229 -17.01 -13.76 4.36
CA ASP A 229 -17.54 -12.84 5.35
C ASP A 229 -17.12 -11.44 4.94
N GLY A 230 -18.02 -10.44 4.94
CA GLY A 230 -17.74 -9.08 4.45
C GLY A 230 -16.49 -8.44 5.05
N ALA A 231 -15.99 -9.00 6.16
CA ALA A 231 -14.74 -8.66 6.82
C ALA A 231 -13.48 -8.66 5.91
N TRP A 232 -13.45 -9.39 4.79
CA TRP A 232 -12.31 -9.30 3.86
C TRP A 232 -12.12 -7.90 3.28
N PHE A 233 -13.24 -7.20 3.01
CA PHE A 233 -13.22 -5.86 2.44
C PHE A 233 -12.67 -4.83 3.43
N ASP A 234 -12.83 -5.05 4.72
CA ASP A 234 -12.32 -4.15 5.76
C ASP A 234 -10.81 -4.04 5.68
N ARG A 235 -10.13 -5.14 5.41
CA ARG A 235 -8.66 -5.22 5.26
C ARG A 235 -8.20 -5.22 3.81
N ALA A 236 -9.03 -4.77 2.86
CA ALA A 236 -8.67 -4.81 1.45
C ALA A 236 -7.48 -3.87 1.15
N VAL A 237 -6.41 -4.46 0.63
CA VAL A 237 -5.31 -3.76 -0.05
C VAL A 237 -5.47 -4.06 -1.52
N VAL A 238 -6.05 -3.10 -2.23
CA VAL A 238 -6.45 -3.26 -3.63
C VAL A 238 -5.35 -2.81 -4.56
N TYR A 239 -4.97 -3.66 -5.50
CA TYR A 239 -4.05 -3.33 -6.58
C TYR A 239 -4.80 -3.21 -7.89
N HIS A 240 -4.82 -2.02 -8.46
CA HIS A 240 -5.52 -1.74 -9.70
C HIS A 240 -4.60 -1.98 -10.89
N ILE A 241 -4.99 -2.91 -11.76
CA ILE A 241 -4.30 -3.23 -13.00
C ILE A 241 -5.13 -2.72 -14.18
N TYR A 242 -4.51 -1.95 -15.06
CA TYR A 242 -5.02 -1.69 -16.40
C TYR A 242 -4.50 -2.78 -17.35
N PRO A 243 -5.31 -3.77 -17.69
CA PRO A 243 -4.80 -5.02 -18.24
C PRO A 243 -4.25 -4.90 -19.66
N LEU A 244 -4.80 -4.03 -20.51
CA LEU A 244 -4.32 -3.88 -21.90
C LEU A 244 -2.86 -3.43 -21.93
N GLY A 245 -2.51 -2.37 -21.22
CA GLY A 245 -1.12 -1.92 -21.11
C GLY A 245 -0.25 -2.89 -20.35
N TYR A 246 -0.70 -3.34 -19.15
CA TYR A 246 0.06 -4.25 -18.30
C TYR A 246 0.46 -5.55 -19.02
N CYS A 247 -0.42 -6.09 -19.83
CA CYS A 247 -0.20 -7.34 -20.56
C CYS A 247 0.42 -7.13 -21.96
N GLY A 248 0.77 -5.91 -22.33
CA GLY A 248 1.35 -5.60 -23.64
C GLY A 248 0.40 -5.89 -24.80
N ALA A 249 -0.90 -5.62 -24.64
CA ALA A 249 -1.87 -5.79 -25.68
C ALA A 249 -1.67 -4.77 -26.82
N PRO A 250 -2.02 -5.11 -28.07
CA PRO A 250 -2.03 -4.13 -29.17
C PRO A 250 -2.94 -2.94 -28.83
N GLN A 251 -2.52 -1.75 -29.24
CA GLN A 251 -3.27 -0.53 -28.96
C GLN A 251 -4.66 -0.53 -29.64
N TYR A 252 -4.73 -1.09 -30.84
CA TYR A 252 -5.96 -1.18 -31.61
C TYR A 252 -6.42 -2.63 -31.72
N ASN A 253 -7.72 -2.85 -31.53
CA ASN A 253 -8.32 -4.18 -31.65
C ASN A 253 -8.77 -4.42 -33.09
N GLU A 254 -8.00 -5.17 -33.84
CA GLU A 254 -8.31 -5.55 -35.21
C GLU A 254 -9.19 -6.80 -35.29
N GLY A 255 -9.69 -7.29 -34.15
CA GLY A 255 -10.47 -8.52 -34.07
C GLY A 255 -9.62 -9.79 -34.24
N GLU A 256 -8.31 -9.67 -34.20
CA GLU A 256 -7.43 -10.82 -34.23
C GLU A 256 -7.59 -11.66 -32.95
N LYS A 257 -7.91 -12.93 -33.12
CA LYS A 257 -7.89 -13.88 -32.02
C LYS A 257 -6.43 -14.04 -31.59
N THR A 258 -6.12 -13.52 -30.41
CA THR A 258 -4.82 -13.79 -29.77
C THR A 258 -4.64 -15.30 -29.60
N GLN A 259 -3.52 -15.83 -30.05
CA GLN A 259 -3.11 -17.18 -29.65
C GLN A 259 -2.76 -17.14 -28.16
N GLY A 260 -3.60 -17.70 -27.32
CA GLY A 260 -3.44 -17.71 -25.87
C GLY A 260 -4.13 -16.54 -25.15
N SER A 261 -3.98 -16.51 -23.85
CA SER A 261 -4.58 -15.49 -22.98
C SER A 261 -3.49 -14.56 -22.44
N ARG A 262 -3.43 -13.32 -22.95
CA ARG A 262 -2.45 -12.32 -22.47
C ARG A 262 -2.68 -11.94 -21.01
N ILE A 263 -3.91 -12.02 -20.52
CA ILE A 263 -4.23 -11.72 -19.12
C ILE A 263 -3.41 -12.60 -18.14
N LEU A 264 -3.02 -13.81 -18.57
CA LEU A 264 -2.20 -14.70 -17.76
C LEU A 264 -0.81 -14.14 -17.44
N LYS A 265 -0.34 -13.11 -18.16
CA LYS A 265 0.90 -12.40 -17.82
C LYS A 265 0.88 -11.77 -16.43
N VAL A 266 -0.30 -11.52 -15.87
CA VAL A 266 -0.46 -11.07 -14.48
C VAL A 266 0.10 -12.10 -13.50
N LEU A 267 0.03 -13.39 -13.84
CA LEU A 267 0.53 -14.47 -12.99
C LEU A 267 2.04 -14.39 -12.76
N ASP A 268 2.79 -13.86 -13.72
CA ASP A 268 4.25 -13.68 -13.62
C ASP A 268 4.63 -12.76 -12.45
N ARG A 269 3.68 -11.97 -11.94
CA ARG A 269 3.86 -11.00 -10.87
C ARG A 269 3.05 -11.27 -9.61
N ILE A 270 2.35 -12.40 -9.54
CA ILE A 270 1.55 -12.75 -8.35
C ILE A 270 2.43 -12.86 -7.10
N GLY A 271 3.65 -13.39 -7.22
CA GLY A 271 4.62 -13.43 -6.12
C GLY A 271 4.95 -12.04 -5.59
N HIS A 272 5.22 -11.08 -6.49
CA HIS A 272 5.46 -9.69 -6.15
C HIS A 272 4.24 -9.05 -5.45
N LEU A 273 3.03 -9.23 -5.98
CA LEU A 273 1.81 -8.67 -5.40
C LEU A 273 1.51 -9.26 -4.01
N LYS A 274 1.73 -10.55 -3.81
CA LYS A 274 1.60 -11.19 -2.49
C LYS A 274 2.63 -10.64 -1.51
N ALA A 275 3.89 -10.52 -1.91
CA ALA A 275 4.95 -9.94 -1.08
C ALA A 275 4.61 -8.49 -0.69
N LEU A 276 4.04 -7.72 -1.63
CA LEU A 276 3.58 -6.34 -1.39
C LEU A 276 2.42 -6.24 -0.39
N GLY A 277 1.81 -7.37 0.02
CA GLY A 277 0.65 -7.38 0.91
C GLY A 277 -0.69 -7.14 0.19
N VAL A 278 -0.72 -7.21 -1.15
CA VAL A 278 -1.96 -7.13 -1.93
C VAL A 278 -2.80 -8.38 -1.69
N ASN A 279 -4.06 -8.19 -1.33
CA ASN A 279 -5.03 -9.28 -1.15
C ASN A 279 -6.22 -9.18 -2.12
N THR A 280 -6.31 -8.11 -2.89
CA THR A 280 -7.40 -7.86 -3.84
C THR A 280 -6.85 -7.25 -5.12
N ILE A 281 -7.20 -7.83 -6.27
CA ILE A 281 -6.88 -7.23 -7.58
C ILE A 281 -8.15 -6.64 -8.17
N TYR A 282 -8.06 -5.39 -8.58
CA TYR A 282 -9.07 -4.72 -9.38
C TYR A 282 -8.57 -4.56 -10.82
N PHE A 283 -9.22 -5.24 -11.75
CA PHE A 283 -8.94 -5.03 -13.16
C PHE A 283 -9.70 -3.81 -13.68
N GLY A 284 -8.98 -2.95 -14.41
CA GLY A 284 -9.56 -1.89 -15.22
C GLY A 284 -10.35 -2.50 -16.39
N PRO A 285 -10.61 -1.79 -17.49
CA PRO A 285 -11.53 -2.27 -18.51
C PRO A 285 -11.07 -3.61 -19.09
N VAL A 286 -11.97 -4.59 -19.03
CA VAL A 286 -11.75 -5.97 -19.52
C VAL A 286 -12.72 -6.38 -20.62
N PHE A 287 -13.72 -5.55 -20.91
CA PHE A 287 -14.74 -5.84 -21.91
C PHE A 287 -14.27 -5.49 -23.32
N GLU A 288 -14.86 -6.14 -24.32
CA GLU A 288 -14.52 -5.93 -25.73
C GLU A 288 -14.57 -4.44 -26.09
N SER A 289 -13.49 -3.94 -26.66
CA SER A 289 -13.32 -2.54 -27.03
C SER A 289 -12.47 -2.40 -28.28
N LEU A 290 -12.52 -1.23 -28.93
CA LEU A 290 -11.75 -0.98 -30.15
C LEU A 290 -10.34 -0.43 -29.84
N TRP A 291 -10.21 0.38 -28.78
CA TRP A 291 -8.99 1.14 -28.52
C TRP A 291 -8.49 0.95 -27.10
N HIS A 292 -8.90 1.83 -26.19
CA HIS A 292 -8.31 1.96 -24.85
C HIS A 292 -9.08 1.20 -23.75
N GLY A 293 -10.05 0.39 -24.10
CA GLY A 293 -10.82 -0.39 -23.14
C GLY A 293 -12.04 0.33 -22.57
N TYR A 294 -12.01 1.66 -22.48
CA TYR A 294 -13.15 2.47 -21.99
C TYR A 294 -14.16 2.80 -23.10
N ASP A 295 -13.84 2.50 -24.33
CA ASP A 295 -14.69 2.56 -25.52
C ASP A 295 -15.37 1.20 -25.78
N THR A 296 -15.99 0.64 -24.74
CA THR A 296 -16.59 -0.69 -24.72
C THR A 296 -17.62 -0.84 -25.85
N SER A 297 -17.42 -1.85 -26.68
CA SER A 297 -18.32 -2.24 -27.77
C SER A 297 -19.26 -3.39 -27.41
N ASP A 298 -18.82 -4.28 -26.47
CA ASP A 298 -19.63 -5.41 -26.01
C ASP A 298 -19.30 -5.73 -24.53
N TYR A 299 -20.28 -5.57 -23.65
CA TYR A 299 -20.17 -5.87 -22.23
C TYR A 299 -20.30 -7.35 -21.87
N TYR A 300 -20.65 -8.21 -22.82
CA TYR A 300 -20.82 -9.64 -22.62
C TYR A 300 -19.60 -10.45 -23.09
N ARG A 301 -18.57 -9.77 -23.60
CA ARG A 301 -17.35 -10.40 -24.10
C ARG A 301 -16.13 -9.79 -23.46
N THR A 302 -15.17 -10.65 -23.13
CA THR A 302 -13.82 -10.21 -22.77
C THR A 302 -13.14 -9.63 -24.00
N ASP A 303 -12.33 -8.59 -23.81
CA ASP A 303 -11.54 -7.99 -24.88
C ASP A 303 -10.64 -9.06 -25.53
N SER A 304 -10.82 -9.24 -26.83
CA SER A 304 -10.16 -10.29 -27.61
C SER A 304 -8.62 -10.18 -27.59
N ARG A 305 -8.09 -8.99 -27.29
CA ARG A 305 -6.65 -8.75 -27.11
C ARG A 305 -6.11 -9.35 -25.79
N LEU A 306 -6.98 -9.53 -24.78
CA LEU A 306 -6.62 -10.13 -23.50
C LEU A 306 -6.75 -11.65 -23.49
N GLY A 307 -7.64 -12.19 -24.30
CA GLY A 307 -7.91 -13.63 -24.40
C GLY A 307 -9.41 -13.94 -24.49
N SER A 308 -9.75 -15.21 -24.36
CA SER A 308 -11.13 -15.69 -24.28
C SER A 308 -11.45 -16.15 -22.87
N MET A 309 -12.70 -15.99 -22.45
CA MET A 309 -13.21 -16.66 -21.25
C MET A 309 -13.28 -18.17 -21.47
#